data_b375f0ab80cc3119c675df9959991fe0
#
_entry.id   b375f0ab80cc3119c675df9959991fe0
#
_cell.length_a   1.000
_cell.length_b   1.000
_cell.length_c   1.000
_cell.angle_alpha   90.00
_cell.angle_beta   90.00
_cell.angle_gamma   90.00
#
_symmetry.space_group_name_H-M   'P 1'
#
loop_
_entity.id
_entity.type
_entity.pdbx_description
1 polymer ?
#
loop_
_entity_poly.entity_id
_entity_poly.type
_entity_poly.pdbx_seq_one_letter_code
_entity_poly.pdbx_strand_id
1 'polypeptide(L)'
;MVNFSITEDQFSAIKDKTIRSYENFSLSDAHQQTRERGYDIYDDVKYSWQESLPIAQTATLGRVKEYAQKIYEKTFVEAFIYGDFTERVSKEVLNSFKKETGTTAISREDAFDIKYLVQPNPESLQYVDRLKVTNSCFYREYNMGEDTPKNRALSLVISQAIQQPFYTEMRTNQQLGYIVWSYPRLRENTHYLAFVIQSGEYSALELSKRASKLINEFPSIINSLDDKTFQQLKNSAIEKLDKRPMSIAERSGKFKNLIFEFDANYERDKETIEALNSLKKEEAVESIALTVSDDTKKMVNFMMFAKQHEMKKGLKSSFKDLGEWKKTRKYN
;
A
#
# COMPACT_ATOMS: atom_id res chain seq x y z
N MET A 1 28.23 -11.29 1.59
CA MET A 1 27.87 -9.86 1.64
C MET A 1 28.91 -9.03 2.37
N VAL A 2 29.53 -9.52 3.42
CA VAL A 2 30.60 -8.80 4.16
C VAL A 2 31.81 -8.50 3.29
N ASN A 3 32.10 -9.37 2.33
CA ASN A 3 33.15 -9.18 1.33
C ASN A 3 32.56 -8.62 0.02
N PHE A 4 31.83 -7.51 0.11
CA PHE A 4 31.28 -6.85 -1.07
C PHE A 4 32.42 -6.43 -2.01
N SER A 5 32.46 -7.05 -3.18
CA SER A 5 33.45 -6.76 -4.22
C SER A 5 32.75 -6.66 -5.57
N ILE A 6 32.94 -5.53 -6.21
CA ILE A 6 32.49 -5.31 -7.60
C ILE A 6 33.57 -4.51 -8.34
N THR A 7 33.69 -4.75 -9.65
CA THR A 7 34.62 -4.01 -10.51
C THR A 7 34.04 -2.65 -10.90
N GLU A 8 34.88 -1.73 -11.39
CA GLU A 8 34.42 -0.44 -11.92
C GLU A 8 33.43 -0.63 -13.09
N ASP A 9 33.64 -1.60 -13.97
CA ASP A 9 32.74 -1.87 -15.09
C ASP A 9 31.37 -2.35 -14.61
N GLN A 10 31.33 -3.27 -13.62
CA GLN A 10 30.08 -3.73 -13.00
C GLN A 10 29.35 -2.58 -12.31
N PHE A 11 30.07 -1.75 -11.56
CA PHE A 11 29.50 -0.57 -10.90
C PHE A 11 28.91 0.39 -11.92
N SER A 12 29.66 0.70 -12.98
CA SER A 12 29.24 1.62 -14.05
C SER A 12 27.95 1.11 -14.72
N ALA A 13 27.90 -0.18 -15.05
CA ALA A 13 26.72 -0.81 -15.66
C ALA A 13 25.49 -0.76 -14.75
N ILE A 14 25.65 -1.05 -13.44
CA ILE A 14 24.56 -0.98 -12.47
C ILE A 14 24.10 0.47 -12.27
N LYS A 15 25.02 1.40 -12.11
CA LYS A 15 24.73 2.83 -11.98
C LYS A 15 23.93 3.35 -13.17
N ASP A 16 24.35 3.06 -14.38
CA ASP A 16 23.70 3.47 -15.62
C ASP A 16 22.28 2.86 -15.73
N LYS A 17 22.12 1.58 -15.42
CA LYS A 17 20.81 0.92 -15.34
C LYS A 17 19.88 1.58 -14.30
N THR A 18 20.42 1.94 -13.14
CA THR A 18 19.66 2.59 -12.05
C THR A 18 19.20 3.99 -12.46
N ILE A 19 20.09 4.80 -13.05
CA ILE A 19 19.78 6.13 -13.57
C ILE A 19 18.64 6.03 -14.59
N ARG A 20 18.80 5.16 -15.61
CA ARG A 20 17.76 4.94 -16.63
C ARG A 20 16.44 4.47 -16.03
N SER A 21 16.47 3.63 -15.00
CA SER A 21 15.27 3.19 -14.32
C SER A 21 14.51 4.36 -13.69
N TYR A 22 15.20 5.28 -13.01
CA TYR A 22 14.58 6.48 -12.42
C TYR A 22 14.08 7.45 -13.51
N GLU A 23 14.85 7.69 -14.57
CA GLU A 23 14.43 8.55 -15.70
C GLU A 23 13.18 7.99 -16.38
N ASN A 24 13.17 6.69 -16.68
CA ASN A 24 12.06 6.00 -17.33
C ASN A 24 10.80 5.92 -16.45
N PHE A 25 10.94 5.96 -15.11
CA PHE A 25 9.78 5.94 -14.23
C PHE A 25 8.83 7.12 -14.46
N SER A 26 9.36 8.28 -14.84
CA SER A 26 8.55 9.45 -15.22
C SER A 26 7.68 9.24 -16.47
N LEU A 27 7.94 8.17 -17.23
CA LEU A 27 7.21 7.76 -18.43
C LEU A 27 6.39 6.48 -18.22
N SER A 28 6.40 5.93 -17.01
CA SER A 28 5.57 4.77 -16.66
C SER A 28 4.09 5.14 -16.60
N ASP A 29 3.23 4.12 -16.55
CA ASP A 29 1.78 4.34 -16.48
C ASP A 29 1.36 5.26 -15.34
N ALA A 30 0.38 6.12 -15.61
CA ALA A 30 -0.10 7.13 -14.67
C ALA A 30 -0.50 6.53 -13.31
N HIS A 31 -1.15 5.36 -13.30
CA HIS A 31 -1.54 4.70 -12.04
C HIS A 31 -0.34 4.23 -11.21
N GLN A 32 0.76 3.82 -11.85
CA GLN A 32 1.99 3.43 -11.15
C GLN A 32 2.65 4.63 -10.48
N GLN A 33 2.78 5.75 -11.24
CA GLN A 33 3.31 7.00 -10.70
C GLN A 33 2.44 7.55 -9.56
N THR A 34 1.10 7.45 -9.70
CA THR A 34 0.16 7.91 -8.67
C THR A 34 0.27 7.08 -7.40
N ARG A 35 0.41 5.75 -7.53
CA ARG A 35 0.60 4.87 -6.37
C ARG A 35 1.92 5.16 -5.63
N GLU A 36 2.97 5.49 -6.34
CA GLU A 36 4.25 5.89 -5.74
C GLU A 36 4.10 7.16 -4.90
N ARG A 37 3.31 8.14 -5.37
CA ARG A 37 2.96 9.34 -4.59
C ARG A 37 2.16 9.03 -3.33
N GLY A 38 1.41 7.93 -3.32
CA GLY A 38 0.76 7.44 -2.11
C GLY A 38 1.76 7.13 -0.99
N TYR A 39 2.84 6.45 -1.31
CA TYR A 39 3.90 6.19 -0.33
C TYR A 39 4.56 7.47 0.19
N ASP A 40 4.72 8.49 -0.67
CA ASP A 40 5.28 9.79 -0.24
C ASP A 40 4.43 10.45 0.86
N ILE A 41 3.12 10.21 0.93
CA ILE A 41 2.21 10.77 1.94
C ILE A 41 2.09 9.86 3.15
N TYR A 42 1.91 8.56 2.93
CA TYR A 42 1.60 7.62 4.02
C TYR A 42 2.82 7.20 4.83
N ASP A 43 3.98 7.08 4.21
CA ASP A 43 5.20 6.64 4.88
C ASP A 43 5.96 7.87 5.45
N ASP A 44 6.46 7.81 6.68
CA ASP A 44 7.25 8.91 7.28
C ASP A 44 8.56 9.15 6.55
N VAL A 45 9.22 8.07 6.14
CA VAL A 45 10.46 8.12 5.35
C VAL A 45 10.25 7.40 4.03
N LYS A 46 10.28 8.16 2.95
CA LYS A 46 10.23 7.67 1.59
C LYS A 46 11.05 8.58 0.69
N TYR A 47 11.95 8.01 -0.06
CA TYR A 47 12.71 8.74 -1.08
C TYR A 47 12.07 8.52 -2.45
N SER A 48 11.57 9.59 -3.04
CA SER A 48 11.04 9.58 -4.40
C SER A 48 12.14 9.31 -5.42
N TRP A 49 11.75 8.89 -6.64
CA TRP A 49 12.72 8.76 -7.73
C TRP A 49 13.40 10.08 -8.08
N GLN A 50 12.70 11.23 -7.89
CA GLN A 50 13.26 12.58 -8.13
C GLN A 50 14.40 12.90 -7.15
N GLU A 51 14.28 12.48 -5.88
CA GLU A 51 15.33 12.65 -4.88
C GLU A 51 16.46 11.63 -5.08
N SER A 52 16.13 10.41 -5.50
CA SER A 52 17.09 9.32 -5.70
C SER A 52 17.94 9.50 -6.97
N LEU A 53 17.40 10.09 -8.04
CA LEU A 53 18.08 10.26 -9.31
C LEU A 53 19.39 11.07 -9.19
N PRO A 54 19.44 12.28 -8.62
CA PRO A 54 20.70 13.02 -8.47
C PRO A 54 21.72 12.29 -7.58
N ILE A 55 21.25 11.53 -6.58
CA ILE A 55 22.13 10.71 -5.75
C ILE A 55 22.76 9.58 -6.58
N ALA A 56 21.97 8.88 -7.39
CA ALA A 56 22.48 7.85 -8.29
C ALA A 56 23.48 8.43 -9.32
N GLN A 57 23.20 9.61 -9.87
CA GLN A 57 24.09 10.29 -10.84
C GLN A 57 25.45 10.63 -10.22
N THR A 58 25.50 11.02 -8.94
CA THR A 58 26.72 11.41 -8.22
C THR A 58 27.36 10.26 -7.44
N ALA A 59 26.76 9.06 -7.42
CA ALA A 59 27.30 7.88 -6.74
C ALA A 59 28.67 7.48 -7.30
N THR A 60 29.59 7.07 -6.43
CA THR A 60 30.92 6.54 -6.79
C THR A 60 31.09 5.14 -6.19
N LEU A 61 31.92 4.33 -6.82
CA LEU A 61 32.23 2.98 -6.32
C LEU A 61 32.81 3.04 -4.88
N GLY A 62 33.65 4.04 -4.60
CA GLY A 62 34.24 4.22 -3.26
C GLY A 62 33.18 4.41 -2.18
N ARG A 63 32.19 5.30 -2.40
CA ARG A 63 31.07 5.53 -1.47
C ARG A 63 30.19 4.27 -1.29
N VAL A 64 29.95 3.52 -2.38
CA VAL A 64 29.17 2.29 -2.28
C VAL A 64 29.90 1.22 -1.48
N LYS A 65 31.22 1.07 -1.66
CA LYS A 65 32.05 0.16 -0.86
C LYS A 65 32.08 0.57 0.62
N GLU A 66 32.24 1.85 0.90
CA GLU A 66 32.18 2.37 2.28
C GLU A 66 30.84 2.08 2.94
N TYR A 67 29.74 2.33 2.25
CA TYR A 67 28.40 2.01 2.75
C TYR A 67 28.19 0.51 2.99
N ALA A 68 28.66 -0.33 2.05
CA ALA A 68 28.56 -1.78 2.17
C ALA A 68 29.32 -2.33 3.39
N GLN A 69 30.41 -1.70 3.81
CA GLN A 69 31.13 -2.05 5.04
C GLN A 69 30.32 -1.68 6.29
N LYS A 70 29.57 -0.58 6.26
CA LYS A 70 28.83 -0.06 7.42
C LYS A 70 27.45 -0.69 7.61
N ILE A 71 26.85 -1.26 6.55
CA ILE A 71 25.46 -1.73 6.59
C ILE A 71 25.19 -2.80 7.63
N TYR A 72 26.22 -3.56 8.03
CA TYR A 72 26.14 -4.62 9.03
C TYR A 72 26.80 -4.27 10.37
N GLU A 73 27.25 -3.04 10.59
CA GLU A 73 27.88 -2.66 11.87
C GLU A 73 26.93 -2.86 13.04
N LYS A 74 25.67 -2.47 12.85
CA LYS A 74 24.60 -2.63 13.84
C LYS A 74 23.36 -3.17 13.16
N THR A 75 22.83 -4.30 13.64
CA THR A 75 21.63 -4.91 13.05
C THR A 75 20.69 -5.44 14.10
N PHE A 76 19.41 -5.28 13.84
CA PHE A 76 18.35 -6.10 14.40
C PHE A 76 18.03 -7.21 13.39
N VAL A 77 18.00 -8.46 13.85
CA VAL A 77 17.76 -9.62 12.96
C VAL A 77 16.62 -10.44 13.50
N GLU A 78 15.56 -10.53 12.72
CA GLU A 78 14.51 -11.51 12.88
C GLU A 78 14.66 -12.57 11.77
N ALA A 79 14.57 -13.85 12.15
CA ALA A 79 14.71 -14.94 11.20
C ALA A 79 13.59 -15.96 11.33
N PHE A 80 12.98 -16.28 10.21
CA PHE A 80 12.01 -17.36 10.08
C PHE A 80 12.59 -18.46 9.23
N ILE A 81 12.75 -19.66 9.81
CA ILE A 81 13.27 -20.85 9.13
C ILE A 81 12.15 -21.88 9.10
N TYR A 82 11.77 -22.28 7.89
CA TYR A 82 10.65 -23.20 7.67
C TYR A 82 11.04 -24.33 6.71
N GLY A 83 10.83 -25.57 7.13
CA GLY A 83 11.14 -26.75 6.34
C GLY A 83 11.60 -27.90 7.24
N ASP A 84 12.34 -28.85 6.65
CA ASP A 84 12.90 -30.00 7.39
C ASP A 84 14.25 -29.60 8.04
N PHE A 85 14.15 -28.73 9.06
CA PHE A 85 15.28 -28.23 9.83
C PHE A 85 15.11 -28.56 11.30
N THR A 86 16.22 -28.97 11.94
CA THR A 86 16.27 -29.09 13.39
C THR A 86 16.56 -27.72 14.03
N GLU A 87 16.17 -27.53 15.29
CA GLU A 87 16.52 -26.33 16.05
C GLU A 87 18.04 -26.06 16.06
N ARG A 88 18.85 -27.12 16.15
CA ARG A 88 20.32 -27.04 16.11
C ARG A 88 20.80 -26.39 14.80
N VAL A 89 20.32 -26.89 13.65
CA VAL A 89 20.70 -26.35 12.34
C VAL A 89 20.25 -24.89 12.18
N SER A 90 19.05 -24.55 12.65
CA SER A 90 18.55 -23.18 12.63
C SER A 90 19.43 -22.24 13.45
N LYS A 91 19.84 -22.64 14.64
CA LYS A 91 20.79 -21.88 15.48
C LYS A 91 22.17 -21.74 14.85
N GLU A 92 22.66 -22.79 14.18
CA GLU A 92 23.94 -22.76 13.45
C GLU A 92 23.91 -21.75 12.31
N VAL A 93 22.82 -21.67 11.55
CA VAL A 93 22.63 -20.65 10.49
C VAL A 93 22.72 -19.24 11.04
N LEU A 94 21.99 -18.94 12.13
CA LEU A 94 22.02 -17.63 12.77
C LEU A 94 23.39 -17.28 13.34
N ASN A 95 24.06 -18.24 13.99
CA ASN A 95 25.41 -18.03 14.54
C ASN A 95 26.42 -17.78 13.41
N SER A 96 26.31 -18.48 12.29
CA SER A 96 27.15 -18.27 11.12
C SER A 96 26.93 -16.86 10.55
N PHE A 97 25.69 -16.42 10.41
CA PHE A 97 25.38 -15.05 9.98
C PHE A 97 26.06 -14.02 10.90
N LYS A 98 25.88 -14.15 12.20
CA LYS A 98 26.49 -13.23 13.19
C LYS A 98 28.00 -13.22 13.10
N LYS A 99 28.63 -14.40 12.98
CA LYS A 99 30.09 -14.55 12.84
C LYS A 99 30.60 -13.90 11.56
N GLU A 100 29.96 -14.19 10.43
CA GLU A 100 30.41 -13.71 9.11
C GLU A 100 30.19 -12.19 8.94
N THR A 101 29.15 -11.63 9.52
CA THR A 101 28.86 -10.19 9.44
C THR A 101 29.65 -9.37 10.47
N GLY A 102 30.06 -9.97 11.59
CA GLY A 102 30.70 -9.23 12.71
C GLY A 102 29.79 -8.17 13.32
N THR A 103 28.46 -8.25 13.09
CA THR A 103 27.51 -7.22 13.52
C THR A 103 27.36 -7.12 15.02
N THR A 104 27.14 -5.90 15.51
CA THR A 104 26.65 -5.65 16.88
C THR A 104 25.12 -5.70 16.86
N ALA A 105 24.54 -6.57 17.68
CA ALA A 105 23.09 -6.67 17.79
C ALA A 105 22.51 -5.41 18.47
N ILE A 106 21.41 -4.89 17.95
CA ILE A 106 20.60 -3.84 18.56
C ILE A 106 19.23 -4.38 18.94
N SER A 107 18.51 -3.67 19.80
CA SER A 107 17.15 -4.01 20.21
C SER A 107 16.15 -3.72 19.07
N ARG A 108 14.91 -4.25 19.17
CA ARG A 108 13.82 -3.93 18.23
C ARG A 108 13.50 -2.44 18.23
N GLU A 109 13.51 -1.82 19.41
CA GLU A 109 13.20 -0.41 19.61
C GLU A 109 14.23 0.52 18.96
N ASP A 110 15.49 0.06 18.84
CA ASP A 110 16.59 0.80 18.19
C ASP A 110 16.66 0.54 16.67
N ALA A 111 15.93 -0.44 16.19
CA ALA A 111 15.88 -0.76 14.76
C ALA A 111 15.07 0.31 14.01
N PHE A 112 15.57 0.67 12.81
CA PHE A 112 14.81 1.54 11.92
C PHE A 112 13.54 0.82 11.44
N ASP A 113 12.41 1.49 11.58
CA ASP A 113 11.13 1.05 11.04
C ASP A 113 10.44 2.21 10.32
N ILE A 114 9.72 1.89 9.24
CA ILE A 114 8.91 2.88 8.53
C ILE A 114 7.62 3.08 9.32
N LYS A 115 7.32 4.33 9.63
CA LYS A 115 6.09 4.70 10.34
C LYS A 115 5.05 5.20 9.35
N TYR A 116 3.78 5.00 9.69
CA TYR A 116 2.66 5.31 8.80
C TYR A 116 1.79 6.45 9.33
N LEU A 117 1.26 7.25 8.39
CA LEU A 117 0.43 8.41 8.69
C LEU A 117 -0.79 8.04 9.54
N VAL A 118 -0.94 8.70 10.67
CA VAL A 118 -2.12 8.61 11.54
C VAL A 118 -3.08 9.74 11.22
N GLN A 119 -4.32 9.40 10.93
CA GLN A 119 -5.43 10.35 10.71
C GLN A 119 -6.45 10.23 11.85
N PRO A 120 -6.26 10.95 12.99
CA PRO A 120 -7.14 10.80 14.14
C PRO A 120 -8.53 11.40 13.91
N ASN A 121 -8.61 12.49 13.15
CA ASN A 121 -9.83 13.26 12.89
C ASN A 121 -10.27 13.14 11.43
N PRO A 122 -11.55 13.41 11.12
CA PRO A 122 -12.02 13.55 9.74
C PRO A 122 -11.16 14.55 8.96
N GLU A 123 -10.68 14.11 7.82
CA GLU A 123 -9.79 14.90 6.97
C GLU A 123 -9.85 14.45 5.52
N SER A 124 -9.91 15.41 4.61
CA SER A 124 -9.84 15.18 3.17
C SER A 124 -8.58 15.79 2.59
N LEU A 125 -7.52 15.01 2.48
CA LEU A 125 -6.27 15.42 1.86
C LEU A 125 -6.34 15.29 0.34
N GLN A 126 -5.73 16.22 -0.36
CA GLN A 126 -5.67 16.24 -1.82
C GLN A 126 -4.22 16.40 -2.28
N TYR A 127 -3.79 15.56 -3.19
CA TYR A 127 -2.54 15.68 -3.94
C TYR A 127 -2.85 15.91 -5.42
N VAL A 128 -2.29 16.97 -6.00
CA VAL A 128 -2.50 17.34 -7.40
C VAL A 128 -1.15 17.57 -8.07
N ASP A 129 -0.91 16.91 -9.18
CA ASP A 129 0.33 17.08 -9.93
C ASP A 129 0.09 16.82 -11.43
N ARG A 130 1.07 17.17 -12.26
CA ARG A 130 1.09 16.96 -13.71
C ARG A 130 2.07 15.87 -14.08
N LEU A 131 1.63 14.94 -14.91
CA LEU A 131 2.44 13.87 -15.46
C LEU A 131 3.00 14.24 -16.83
N LYS A 132 4.09 13.59 -17.23
CA LYS A 132 4.66 13.69 -18.59
C LYS A 132 3.95 12.78 -19.60
N VAL A 133 3.13 11.84 -19.15
CA VAL A 133 2.41 10.85 -19.96
C VAL A 133 1.04 11.36 -20.41
N THR A 134 0.41 10.62 -21.33
CA THR A 134 -0.88 10.98 -21.95
C THR A 134 -2.11 10.50 -21.18
N ASN A 135 -1.93 9.77 -20.09
CA ASN A 135 -3.03 9.33 -19.23
C ASN A 135 -3.08 10.16 -17.94
N SER A 136 -4.27 10.60 -17.56
CA SER A 136 -4.55 11.09 -16.21
C SER A 136 -4.88 9.92 -15.29
N CYS A 137 -4.65 10.09 -13.99
CA CYS A 137 -5.06 9.12 -12.99
C CYS A 137 -5.79 9.80 -11.83
N PHE A 138 -6.93 9.23 -11.48
CA PHE A 138 -7.60 9.41 -10.20
C PHE A 138 -7.25 8.21 -9.31
N TYR A 139 -6.81 8.50 -8.09
CA TYR A 139 -6.59 7.50 -7.06
C TYR A 139 -7.08 8.06 -5.73
N ARG A 140 -7.85 7.26 -4.98
CA ARG A 140 -8.38 7.69 -3.68
C ARG A 140 -8.35 6.54 -2.71
N GLU A 141 -7.94 6.83 -1.48
CA GLU A 141 -8.01 5.90 -0.35
C GLU A 141 -8.86 6.50 0.75
N TYR A 142 -9.79 5.71 1.27
CA TYR A 142 -10.56 6.01 2.47
C TYR A 142 -10.08 5.12 3.61
N ASN A 143 -9.78 5.72 4.76
CA ASN A 143 -9.46 5.01 5.97
C ASN A 143 -10.74 4.40 6.57
N MET A 144 -10.75 3.08 6.77
CA MET A 144 -11.86 2.30 7.35
C MET A 144 -11.66 2.00 8.84
N GLY A 145 -10.54 2.41 9.44
CA GLY A 145 -10.20 2.16 10.83
C GLY A 145 -9.10 1.13 11.03
N GLU A 146 -8.78 0.92 12.30
CA GLU A 146 -7.70 0.04 12.73
C GLU A 146 -7.98 -1.44 12.44
N ASP A 147 -6.92 -2.26 12.41
CA ASP A 147 -6.98 -3.70 12.13
C ASP A 147 -7.53 -4.49 13.32
N THR A 148 -8.84 -4.44 13.48
CA THR A 148 -9.60 -5.28 14.42
C THR A 148 -10.28 -6.43 13.67
N PRO A 149 -10.66 -7.54 14.33
CA PRO A 149 -11.43 -8.62 13.70
C PRO A 149 -12.68 -8.11 12.96
N LYS A 150 -13.40 -7.17 13.58
CA LYS A 150 -14.59 -6.54 12.98
C LYS A 150 -14.23 -5.73 11.71
N ASN A 151 -13.20 -4.90 11.76
CA ASN A 151 -12.81 -4.08 10.61
C ASN A 151 -12.22 -4.93 9.47
N ARG A 152 -11.53 -6.03 9.78
CA ARG A 152 -11.13 -7.05 8.79
C ARG A 152 -12.34 -7.63 8.06
N ALA A 153 -13.35 -8.07 8.82
CA ALA A 153 -14.59 -8.61 8.25
C ALA A 153 -15.34 -7.57 7.40
N LEU A 154 -15.49 -6.34 7.89
CA LEU A 154 -16.11 -5.23 7.18
C LEU A 154 -15.35 -4.91 5.88
N SER A 155 -14.03 -4.77 5.93
CA SER A 155 -13.19 -4.50 4.76
C SER A 155 -13.34 -5.56 3.68
N LEU A 156 -13.36 -6.85 4.05
CA LEU A 156 -13.54 -7.97 3.14
C LEU A 156 -14.92 -7.96 2.46
N VAL A 157 -15.99 -7.80 3.23
CA VAL A 157 -17.36 -7.85 2.69
C VAL A 157 -17.68 -6.61 1.87
N ILE A 158 -17.36 -5.41 2.38
CA ILE A 158 -17.62 -4.15 1.68
C ILE A 158 -16.84 -4.12 0.35
N SER A 159 -15.54 -4.45 0.35
CA SER A 159 -14.75 -4.44 -0.87
C SER A 159 -15.28 -5.38 -1.95
N GLN A 160 -15.75 -6.57 -1.56
CA GLN A 160 -16.37 -7.51 -2.51
C GLN A 160 -17.71 -6.98 -3.04
N ALA A 161 -18.54 -6.40 -2.16
CA ALA A 161 -19.85 -5.86 -2.54
C ALA A 161 -19.77 -4.73 -3.57
N ILE A 162 -18.77 -3.86 -3.47
CA ILE A 162 -18.65 -2.67 -4.33
C ILE A 162 -17.75 -2.86 -5.55
N GLN A 163 -16.95 -3.92 -5.61
CA GLN A 163 -15.96 -4.13 -6.67
C GLN A 163 -16.62 -4.20 -8.05
N GLN A 164 -17.64 -5.06 -8.20
CA GLN A 164 -18.33 -5.21 -9.48
C GLN A 164 -19.16 -3.96 -9.84
N PRO A 165 -19.96 -3.36 -8.95
CA PRO A 165 -20.63 -2.09 -9.22
C PRO A 165 -19.67 -0.98 -9.68
N PHE A 166 -18.53 -0.80 -9.00
CA PHE A 166 -17.54 0.20 -9.39
C PHE A 166 -16.96 -0.07 -10.77
N TYR A 167 -16.55 -1.31 -11.03
CA TYR A 167 -16.01 -1.69 -12.33
C TYR A 167 -17.02 -1.51 -13.45
N THR A 168 -18.25 -2.03 -13.27
CA THR A 168 -19.29 -1.95 -14.30
C THR A 168 -19.63 -0.50 -14.63
N GLU A 169 -19.86 0.33 -13.64
CA GLU A 169 -20.24 1.72 -13.88
C GLU A 169 -19.10 2.51 -14.52
N MET A 170 -17.88 2.47 -13.94
CA MET A 170 -16.78 3.31 -14.42
C MET A 170 -16.16 2.78 -15.72
N ARG A 171 -16.04 1.45 -15.88
CA ARG A 171 -15.39 0.85 -17.04
C ARG A 171 -16.34 0.57 -18.18
N THR A 172 -17.50 -0.04 -17.88
CA THR A 172 -18.40 -0.55 -18.91
C THR A 172 -19.40 0.51 -19.36
N ASN A 173 -20.13 1.12 -18.40
CA ASN A 173 -21.19 2.07 -18.71
C ASN A 173 -20.64 3.43 -19.14
N GLN A 174 -19.71 3.98 -18.37
CA GLN A 174 -19.12 5.30 -18.64
C GLN A 174 -17.85 5.26 -19.49
N GLN A 175 -17.24 4.09 -19.70
CA GLN A 175 -16.04 3.88 -20.51
C GLN A 175 -14.88 4.83 -20.16
N LEU A 176 -14.68 5.08 -18.85
CA LEU A 176 -13.72 6.08 -18.39
C LEU A 176 -12.27 5.71 -18.68
N GLY A 177 -11.93 4.43 -18.79
CA GLY A 177 -10.59 3.98 -19.10
C GLY A 177 -10.37 2.50 -18.99
N TYR A 178 -9.15 2.03 -19.30
CA TYR A 178 -8.79 0.62 -19.24
C TYR A 178 -8.50 0.16 -17.81
N ILE A 179 -7.85 0.99 -17.01
CA ILE A 179 -7.55 0.71 -15.60
C ILE A 179 -8.65 1.31 -14.74
N VAL A 180 -9.49 0.43 -14.19
CA VAL A 180 -10.56 0.76 -13.24
C VAL A 180 -10.56 -0.31 -12.17
N TRP A 181 -10.16 0.04 -10.95
CA TRP A 181 -10.08 -0.89 -9.82
C TRP A 181 -10.64 -0.29 -8.54
N SER A 182 -11.25 -1.16 -7.72
CA SER A 182 -11.46 -0.92 -6.29
C SER A 182 -10.95 -2.12 -5.52
N TYR A 183 -10.26 -1.89 -4.41
CA TYR A 183 -9.68 -2.97 -3.61
C TYR A 183 -9.46 -2.54 -2.16
N PRO A 184 -9.49 -3.50 -1.22
CA PRO A 184 -9.08 -3.23 0.16
C PRO A 184 -7.56 -3.15 0.23
N ARG A 185 -7.05 -2.32 1.11
CA ARG A 185 -5.63 -2.21 1.40
C ARG A 185 -5.41 -2.17 2.91
N LEU A 186 -4.40 -2.87 3.36
CA LEU A 186 -3.89 -2.76 4.72
C LEU A 186 -2.53 -2.04 4.66
N ARG A 187 -2.36 -1.01 5.49
CA ARG A 187 -1.09 -0.36 5.77
C ARG A 187 -0.85 -0.49 7.25
N GLU A 188 0.16 -1.27 7.60
CA GLU A 188 0.43 -1.65 8.99
C GLU A 188 -0.85 -2.08 9.70
N ASN A 189 -1.39 -1.24 10.57
CA ASN A 189 -2.56 -1.54 11.39
C ASN A 189 -3.83 -0.77 10.97
N THR A 190 -3.93 -0.31 9.72
CA THR A 190 -5.08 0.47 9.24
C THR A 190 -5.62 -0.04 7.91
N HIS A 191 -6.93 -0.33 7.88
CA HIS A 191 -7.64 -0.71 6.66
C HIS A 191 -8.02 0.51 5.83
N TYR A 192 -7.84 0.39 4.53
CA TYR A 192 -8.25 1.38 3.54
C TYR A 192 -9.07 0.75 2.42
N LEU A 193 -9.95 1.55 1.85
CA LEU A 193 -10.67 1.23 0.64
C LEU A 193 -10.14 2.13 -0.49
N ALA A 194 -9.55 1.52 -1.50
CA ALA A 194 -8.86 2.21 -2.59
C ALA A 194 -9.65 2.15 -3.89
N PHE A 195 -9.65 3.26 -4.65
CA PHE A 195 -10.26 3.42 -5.96
C PHE A 195 -9.27 4.01 -6.96
N VAL A 196 -9.17 3.41 -8.14
CA VAL A 196 -8.24 3.83 -9.20
C VAL A 196 -8.98 3.90 -10.52
N ILE A 197 -8.81 5.01 -11.25
CA ILE A 197 -9.22 5.16 -12.64
C ILE A 197 -8.12 5.87 -13.42
N GLN A 198 -7.63 5.24 -14.50
CA GLN A 198 -6.68 5.85 -15.44
C GLN A 198 -7.35 6.07 -16.79
N SER A 199 -7.22 7.26 -17.36
CA SER A 199 -7.85 7.64 -18.61
C SER A 199 -6.96 8.51 -19.50
N GLY A 200 -7.00 8.26 -20.81
CA GLY A 200 -6.42 9.14 -21.81
C GLY A 200 -7.38 10.25 -22.27
N GLU A 201 -8.69 10.08 -22.07
CA GLU A 201 -9.72 11.02 -22.50
C GLU A 201 -10.14 12.01 -21.42
N TYR A 202 -10.30 11.52 -20.18
CA TYR A 202 -10.84 12.31 -19.09
C TYR A 202 -9.74 12.82 -18.16
N SER A 203 -9.85 14.09 -17.78
CA SER A 203 -8.94 14.67 -16.78
C SER A 203 -9.13 14.04 -15.40
N ALA A 204 -8.09 14.06 -14.56
CA ALA A 204 -8.16 13.54 -13.20
C ALA A 204 -9.29 14.16 -12.37
N LEU A 205 -9.61 15.44 -12.60
CA LEU A 205 -10.72 16.12 -11.94
C LEU A 205 -12.08 15.54 -12.34
N GLU A 206 -12.27 15.28 -13.63
CA GLU A 206 -13.51 14.68 -14.13
C GLU A 206 -13.68 13.25 -13.64
N LEU A 207 -12.60 12.46 -13.65
CA LEU A 207 -12.59 11.11 -13.07
C LEU A 207 -12.96 11.14 -11.58
N SER A 208 -12.37 12.09 -10.82
CA SER A 208 -12.67 12.27 -9.40
C SER A 208 -14.14 12.59 -9.13
N LYS A 209 -14.76 13.45 -9.94
CA LYS A 209 -16.19 13.81 -9.79
C LYS A 209 -17.11 12.62 -10.07
N ARG A 210 -16.86 11.88 -11.16
CA ARG A 210 -17.67 10.72 -11.55
C ARG A 210 -17.54 9.59 -10.54
N ALA A 211 -16.32 9.30 -10.09
CA ALA A 211 -16.07 8.32 -9.02
C ALA A 211 -16.77 8.72 -7.72
N SER A 212 -16.69 10.00 -7.31
CA SER A 212 -17.35 10.49 -6.09
C SER A 212 -18.86 10.26 -6.11
N LYS A 213 -19.52 10.48 -7.27
CA LYS A 213 -20.95 10.25 -7.39
C LYS A 213 -21.33 8.82 -7.05
N LEU A 214 -20.65 7.83 -7.65
CA LEU A 214 -20.93 6.42 -7.38
C LEU A 214 -20.50 6.00 -5.97
N ILE A 215 -19.35 6.47 -5.48
CA ILE A 215 -18.85 6.13 -4.14
C ILE A 215 -19.86 6.56 -3.06
N ASN A 216 -20.50 7.70 -3.22
CA ASN A 216 -21.54 8.18 -2.30
C ASN A 216 -22.83 7.33 -2.36
N GLU A 217 -23.03 6.54 -3.41
CA GLU A 217 -24.16 5.62 -3.57
C GLU A 217 -23.91 4.24 -2.92
N PHE A 218 -22.66 3.90 -2.56
CA PHE A 218 -22.32 2.58 -2.00
C PHE A 218 -23.12 2.17 -0.76
N PRO A 219 -23.43 3.05 0.21
CA PRO A 219 -24.29 2.67 1.33
C PRO A 219 -25.66 2.15 0.84
N SER A 220 -26.26 2.81 -0.14
CA SER A 220 -27.54 2.41 -0.73
C SER A 220 -27.41 1.11 -1.55
N ILE A 221 -26.30 0.93 -2.27
CA ILE A 221 -26.01 -0.29 -3.03
C ILE A 221 -25.90 -1.49 -2.09
N ILE A 222 -25.13 -1.37 -1.00
CA ILE A 222 -24.99 -2.47 -0.03
C ILE A 222 -26.32 -2.73 0.69
N ASN A 223 -27.08 -1.69 1.05
CA ASN A 223 -28.38 -1.83 1.68
C ASN A 223 -29.40 -2.56 0.78
N SER A 224 -29.32 -2.39 -0.54
CA SER A 224 -30.20 -3.04 -1.51
C SER A 224 -29.90 -4.52 -1.75
N LEU A 225 -28.77 -5.04 -1.26
CA LEU A 225 -28.47 -6.47 -1.37
C LEU A 225 -29.50 -7.29 -0.56
N ASP A 226 -30.00 -8.35 -1.16
CA ASP A 226 -30.79 -9.32 -0.41
C ASP A 226 -29.92 -10.13 0.57
N ASP A 227 -30.55 -10.74 1.58
CA ASP A 227 -29.84 -11.46 2.63
C ASP A 227 -29.04 -12.65 2.07
N LYS A 228 -29.54 -13.28 1.00
CA LYS A 228 -28.83 -14.38 0.34
C LYS A 228 -27.53 -13.91 -0.29
N THR A 229 -27.55 -12.79 -1.02
CA THR A 229 -26.37 -12.21 -1.65
C THR A 229 -25.38 -11.75 -0.60
N PHE A 230 -25.83 -11.08 0.47
CA PHE A 230 -24.96 -10.67 1.57
C PHE A 230 -24.30 -11.88 2.26
N GLN A 231 -25.05 -12.96 2.49
CA GLN A 231 -24.49 -14.19 3.06
C GLN A 231 -23.49 -14.86 2.10
N GLN A 232 -23.69 -14.80 0.77
CA GLN A 232 -22.71 -15.31 -0.20
C GLN A 232 -21.41 -14.54 -0.16
N LEU A 233 -21.42 -13.22 0.01
CA LEU A 233 -20.21 -12.42 0.19
C LEU A 233 -19.42 -12.83 1.44
N LYS A 234 -20.12 -13.04 2.56
CA LYS A 234 -19.50 -13.53 3.80
C LYS A 234 -18.87 -14.91 3.60
N ASN A 235 -19.62 -15.85 3.01
CA ASN A 235 -19.13 -17.21 2.77
C ASN A 235 -17.89 -17.21 1.85
N SER A 236 -17.89 -16.40 0.78
CA SER A 236 -16.74 -16.27 -0.10
C SER A 236 -15.49 -15.73 0.63
N ALA A 237 -15.67 -14.79 1.57
CA ALA A 237 -14.58 -14.30 2.40
C ALA A 237 -14.06 -15.40 3.36
N ILE A 238 -14.96 -16.14 3.99
CA ILE A 238 -14.63 -17.26 4.90
C ILE A 238 -13.86 -18.35 4.14
N GLU A 239 -14.34 -18.78 2.98
CA GLU A 239 -13.67 -19.80 2.15
C GLU A 239 -12.22 -19.41 1.78
N LYS A 240 -11.97 -18.13 1.49
CA LYS A 240 -10.63 -17.64 1.20
C LYS A 240 -9.70 -17.72 2.42
N LEU A 241 -10.20 -17.39 3.62
CA LEU A 241 -9.43 -17.43 4.86
C LEU A 241 -9.17 -18.87 5.34
N ASP A 242 -10.17 -19.74 5.21
CA ASP A 242 -10.10 -21.16 5.65
C ASP A 242 -9.34 -22.05 4.67
N LYS A 243 -8.99 -21.53 3.50
CA LYS A 243 -8.26 -22.30 2.47
C LYS A 243 -6.94 -22.82 3.01
N ARG A 244 -6.80 -24.15 3.01
CA ARG A 244 -5.54 -24.80 3.42
C ARG A 244 -4.43 -24.55 2.38
N PRO A 245 -3.23 -24.16 2.82
CA PRO A 245 -2.09 -24.06 1.93
C PRO A 245 -1.78 -25.41 1.26
N MET A 246 -1.63 -25.42 -0.04
CA MET A 246 -1.42 -26.63 -0.85
C MET A 246 0.06 -26.93 -1.11
N SER A 247 0.97 -26.03 -0.74
CA SER A 247 2.41 -26.18 -0.92
C SER A 247 3.19 -25.71 0.31
N ILE A 248 4.44 -26.14 0.42
CA ILE A 248 5.39 -25.66 1.44
C ILE A 248 5.56 -24.13 1.30
N ALA A 249 5.65 -23.63 0.07
CA ALA A 249 5.82 -22.21 -0.19
C ALA A 249 4.60 -21.37 0.28
N GLU A 250 3.37 -21.81 -0.01
CA GLU A 250 2.15 -21.14 0.47
C GLU A 250 2.06 -21.16 2.01
N ARG A 251 2.37 -22.32 2.61
CA ARG A 251 2.35 -22.45 4.07
C ARG A 251 3.41 -21.61 4.75
N SER A 252 4.64 -21.64 4.22
CA SER A 252 5.73 -20.78 4.67
C SER A 252 5.39 -19.29 4.52
N GLY A 253 4.82 -18.91 3.36
CA GLY A 253 4.37 -17.53 3.12
C GLY A 253 3.32 -17.07 4.12
N LYS A 254 2.33 -17.92 4.43
CA LYS A 254 1.31 -17.63 5.47
C LYS A 254 1.95 -17.39 6.83
N PHE A 255 2.83 -18.27 7.29
CA PHE A 255 3.50 -18.10 8.59
C PHE A 255 4.44 -16.89 8.60
N LYS A 256 5.18 -16.66 7.51
CA LYS A 256 6.01 -15.46 7.37
C LYS A 256 5.19 -14.19 7.58
N ASN A 257 4.05 -14.07 6.91
CA ASN A 257 3.18 -12.90 7.05
C ASN A 257 2.64 -12.76 8.48
N LEU A 258 2.19 -13.85 9.10
CA LEU A 258 1.68 -13.81 10.49
C LEU A 258 2.76 -13.35 11.48
N ILE A 259 4.01 -13.79 11.28
CA ILE A 259 5.12 -13.48 12.19
C ILE A 259 5.58 -12.02 12.01
N PHE A 260 5.85 -11.60 10.78
CA PHE A 260 6.50 -10.30 10.52
C PHE A 260 5.54 -9.14 10.32
N GLU A 261 4.28 -9.39 9.90
CA GLU A 261 3.31 -8.33 9.62
C GLU A 261 2.21 -8.25 10.69
N PHE A 262 2.02 -9.31 11.51
CA PHE A 262 0.89 -9.41 12.41
C PHE A 262 1.28 -9.91 13.82
N ASP A 263 2.47 -9.59 14.30
CA ASP A 263 2.97 -9.89 15.65
C ASP A 263 2.76 -11.35 16.06
N ALA A 264 2.93 -12.29 15.12
CA ALA A 264 2.70 -13.72 15.30
C ALA A 264 1.27 -14.08 15.77
N ASN A 265 0.26 -13.27 15.41
CA ASN A 265 -1.14 -13.61 15.69
C ASN A 265 -1.62 -14.79 14.83
N TYR A 266 -1.40 -15.99 15.29
CA TYR A 266 -1.81 -17.23 14.58
C TYR A 266 -3.32 -17.46 14.56
N GLU A 267 -4.09 -16.79 15.42
CA GLU A 267 -5.56 -16.86 15.48
C GLU A 267 -6.25 -15.84 14.55
N ARG A 268 -5.48 -15.00 13.86
CA ARG A 268 -5.97 -13.86 13.05
C ARG A 268 -7.08 -14.26 12.06
N ASP A 269 -6.88 -15.34 11.31
CA ASP A 269 -7.88 -15.80 10.35
C ASP A 269 -9.15 -16.29 11.04
N LYS A 270 -9.00 -17.05 12.14
CA LYS A 270 -10.11 -17.55 12.94
C LYS A 270 -10.92 -16.41 13.57
N GLU A 271 -10.25 -15.44 14.19
CA GLU A 271 -10.92 -14.23 14.71
C GLU A 271 -11.70 -13.50 13.62
N THR A 272 -11.14 -13.41 12.43
CA THR A 272 -11.80 -12.78 11.28
C THR A 272 -13.01 -13.58 10.80
N ILE A 273 -12.92 -14.92 10.78
CA ILE A 273 -14.04 -15.81 10.45
C ILE A 273 -15.17 -15.68 11.48
N GLU A 274 -14.85 -15.63 12.76
CA GLU A 274 -15.84 -15.41 13.83
C GLU A 274 -16.55 -14.05 13.65
N ALA A 275 -15.80 -13.01 13.34
CA ALA A 275 -16.36 -11.68 13.03
C ALA A 275 -17.23 -11.69 11.77
N LEU A 276 -16.82 -12.38 10.70
CA LEU A 276 -17.63 -12.56 9.49
C LEU A 276 -18.94 -13.30 9.78
N ASN A 277 -18.90 -14.36 10.58
CA ASN A 277 -20.11 -15.11 10.95
C ASN A 277 -21.13 -14.24 11.68
N SER A 278 -20.68 -13.37 12.58
CA SER A 278 -21.55 -12.48 13.36
C SER A 278 -21.94 -11.19 12.64
N LEU A 279 -21.26 -10.83 11.55
CA LEU A 279 -21.46 -9.57 10.84
C LEU A 279 -22.87 -9.46 10.23
N LYS A 280 -23.57 -8.37 10.55
CA LYS A 280 -24.87 -7.99 9.99
C LYS A 280 -24.73 -7.02 8.82
N LYS A 281 -25.70 -7.05 7.91
CA LYS A 281 -25.71 -6.13 6.74
C LYS A 281 -25.76 -4.66 7.17
N GLU A 282 -26.56 -4.36 8.19
CA GLU A 282 -26.69 -3.00 8.73
C GLU A 282 -25.35 -2.43 9.21
N GLU A 283 -24.48 -3.25 9.79
CA GLU A 283 -23.14 -2.84 10.24
C GLU A 283 -22.22 -2.52 9.03
N ALA A 284 -22.35 -3.27 7.94
CA ALA A 284 -21.61 -2.96 6.70
C ALA A 284 -22.12 -1.67 6.04
N VAL A 285 -23.45 -1.44 6.04
CA VAL A 285 -24.06 -0.20 5.54
C VAL A 285 -23.62 1.00 6.38
N GLU A 286 -23.67 0.90 7.69
CA GLU A 286 -23.20 1.95 8.60
C GLU A 286 -21.71 2.25 8.41
N SER A 287 -20.88 1.21 8.36
CA SER A 287 -19.43 1.36 8.17
C SER A 287 -19.08 2.08 6.88
N ILE A 288 -19.67 1.69 5.74
CA ILE A 288 -19.39 2.37 4.47
C ILE A 288 -19.97 3.79 4.45
N ALA A 289 -21.12 4.03 5.06
CA ALA A 289 -21.69 5.36 5.18
C ALA A 289 -20.76 6.31 5.96
N LEU A 290 -20.23 5.87 7.10
CA LEU A 290 -19.25 6.64 7.88
C LEU A 290 -17.92 6.83 7.11
N THR A 291 -17.50 5.82 6.36
CA THR A 291 -16.25 5.86 5.59
C THR A 291 -16.28 6.92 4.49
N VAL A 292 -17.42 7.13 3.82
CA VAL A 292 -17.52 8.03 2.66
C VAL A 292 -18.18 9.37 2.96
N SER A 293 -18.84 9.53 4.12
CA SER A 293 -19.53 10.77 4.53
C SER A 293 -18.56 11.94 4.65
N ASP A 294 -19.00 13.12 4.20
CA ASP A 294 -18.21 14.36 4.28
C ASP A 294 -17.85 14.75 5.71
N ASP A 295 -18.67 14.39 6.70
CA ASP A 295 -18.48 14.74 8.10
C ASP A 295 -17.48 13.83 8.84
N THR A 296 -17.32 12.59 8.38
CA THR A 296 -16.55 11.56 9.10
C THR A 296 -15.37 10.97 8.32
N LYS A 297 -15.35 11.15 7.01
CA LYS A 297 -14.33 10.52 6.15
C LYS A 297 -12.92 10.99 6.48
N LYS A 298 -12.01 10.03 6.43
CA LYS A 298 -10.56 10.25 6.45
C LYS A 298 -10.02 9.74 5.13
N MET A 299 -9.65 10.64 4.22
CA MET A 299 -9.27 10.23 2.87
C MET A 299 -8.07 10.98 2.33
N VAL A 300 -7.38 10.35 1.39
CA VAL A 300 -6.39 10.98 0.52
C VAL A 300 -6.83 10.80 -0.93
N ASN A 301 -6.91 11.90 -1.68
CA ASN A 301 -7.32 11.96 -3.07
C ASN A 301 -6.16 12.42 -3.95
N PHE A 302 -5.73 11.61 -4.88
CA PHE A 302 -4.68 11.92 -5.84
C PHE A 302 -5.31 12.23 -7.20
N MET A 303 -5.00 13.39 -7.74
CA MET A 303 -5.40 13.80 -9.08
C MET A 303 -4.15 14.11 -9.90
N MET A 304 -3.71 13.14 -10.70
CA MET A 304 -2.54 13.24 -11.55
C MET A 304 -2.98 13.53 -12.99
N PHE A 305 -2.63 14.70 -13.47
CA PHE A 305 -3.10 15.19 -14.78
C PHE A 305 -2.14 14.79 -15.89
N ALA A 306 -2.67 14.21 -16.95
CA ALA A 306 -1.94 14.00 -18.20
C ALA A 306 -1.40 15.31 -18.76
N LYS A 307 -0.33 15.24 -19.55
CA LYS A 307 0.31 16.42 -20.14
C LYS A 307 -0.63 17.30 -20.97
N GLN A 308 -1.62 16.70 -21.65
CA GLN A 308 -2.60 17.39 -22.52
C GLN A 308 -3.87 17.85 -21.77
N HIS A 309 -4.14 17.36 -20.56
CA HIS A 309 -5.34 17.74 -19.83
C HIS A 309 -5.13 19.04 -19.05
N GLU A 310 -6.08 19.95 -19.17
CA GLU A 310 -6.04 21.21 -18.45
C GLU A 310 -6.28 20.99 -16.94
N MET A 311 -5.48 21.62 -16.11
CA MET A 311 -5.71 21.73 -14.68
C MET A 311 -6.52 22.99 -14.39
N LYS A 312 -7.68 22.84 -13.75
CA LYS A 312 -8.53 23.97 -13.39
C LYS A 312 -7.74 24.96 -12.52
N LYS A 313 -7.83 26.25 -12.86
CA LYS A 313 -7.22 27.31 -12.05
C LYS A 313 -7.71 27.25 -10.60
N GLY A 314 -6.76 27.27 -9.66
CA GLY A 314 -7.05 27.17 -8.22
C GLY A 314 -7.07 25.75 -7.67
N LEU A 315 -7.03 24.68 -8.50
CA LEU A 315 -6.85 23.32 -8.04
C LEU A 315 -5.41 23.13 -7.56
N LYS A 316 -5.22 22.72 -6.30
CA LYS A 316 -3.90 22.59 -5.68
C LYS A 316 -3.90 21.48 -4.64
N SER A 317 -2.72 20.98 -4.31
CA SER A 317 -2.53 20.06 -3.18
C SER A 317 -2.88 20.71 -1.84
N SER A 318 -3.24 19.90 -0.85
CA SER A 318 -3.51 20.33 0.52
C SER A 318 -2.28 20.89 1.24
N PHE A 319 -1.09 20.68 0.69
CA PHE A 319 0.19 21.16 1.20
C PHE A 319 1.03 21.73 0.05
N LYS A 320 1.83 22.76 0.36
CA LYS A 320 2.78 23.35 -0.60
C LYS A 320 4.09 22.59 -0.68
N ASP A 321 4.60 22.20 0.49
CA ASP A 321 5.80 21.41 0.67
C ASP A 321 5.44 20.16 1.47
N LEU A 322 5.72 18.98 0.90
CA LEU A 322 5.38 17.71 1.53
C LEU A 322 6.23 17.43 2.77
N GLY A 323 7.52 17.78 2.73
CA GLY A 323 8.43 17.57 3.86
C GLY A 323 8.04 18.40 5.08
N GLU A 324 7.72 19.68 4.89
CA GLU A 324 7.25 20.54 5.97
C GLU A 324 5.87 20.08 6.49
N TRP A 325 4.98 19.66 5.61
CA TRP A 325 3.68 19.13 6.00
C TRP A 325 3.83 17.86 6.86
N LYS A 326 4.71 16.92 6.48
CA LYS A 326 4.98 15.70 7.26
C LYS A 326 5.41 16.01 8.69
N LYS A 327 6.22 17.03 8.92
CA LYS A 327 6.67 17.45 10.27
C LYS A 327 5.50 17.88 11.17
N THR A 328 4.35 18.25 10.60
CA THR A 328 3.14 18.60 11.34
C THR A 328 2.23 17.42 11.63
N ARG A 329 2.60 16.20 11.19
CA ARG A 329 1.77 15.01 11.27
C ARG A 329 2.34 14.00 12.26
N LYS A 330 1.46 13.13 12.72
CA LYS A 330 1.84 11.97 13.53
C LYS A 330 1.98 10.76 12.62
N TYR A 331 3.08 10.04 12.78
CA TYR A 331 3.37 8.75 12.17
C TYR A 331 3.64 7.75 13.30
N ASN A 332 3.02 6.58 13.21
CA ASN A 332 3.20 5.47 14.18
C ASN A 332 3.82 4.27 13.48
#